data_623bbad78c1817cb53a1bd1eeac9e0d5
#
_entry.id   623bbad78c1817cb53a1bd1eeac9e0d5
#
_cell.length_a   1.000
_cell.length_b   1.000
_cell.length_c   1.000
_cell.angle_alpha   90.00
_cell.angle_beta   90.00
_cell.angle_gamma   90.00
#
_symmetry.space_group_name_H-M   'P 1'
#
loop_
_entity.id
_entity.type
_entity.pdbx_description
1 polymer ?
#
loop_
_entity_poly.entity_id
_entity_poly.type
_entity_poly.pdbx_seq_one_letter_code
_entity_poly.pdbx_strand_id
1 'polypeptide(L)'
;KHLKNIGFDVLSVESDTKAEAVLAVEKANIGFALNYSEEIFGSSPKIYMAEVLEKLDIPFSGCSNAVQKLIIDKGKMKQVLLDKKVPTLPFQVIRSSDEKLDPKLRFPVIVKPIARGSSAGITNKSVVHDDRTLSDQVKFILDTFAEPALIEPFIEGREFSVGMLGNPP
;
A
#
# COMPACT_ATOMS: atom_id res chain seq x y z
N LYS A 1 4.43 -5.23 -25.19
CA LYS A 1 5.06 -5.91 -26.35
C LYS A 1 4.97 -7.44 -26.25
N HIS A 2 5.31 -8.05 -25.11
CA HIS A 2 5.30 -9.51 -24.92
C HIS A 2 3.90 -10.11 -25.12
N LEU A 3 2.85 -9.54 -24.50
CA LEU A 3 1.47 -10.01 -24.62
C LEU A 3 0.97 -9.97 -26.08
N LYS A 4 1.32 -8.93 -26.84
CA LYS A 4 0.99 -8.88 -28.28
C LYS A 4 1.65 -10.00 -29.06
N ASN A 5 2.88 -10.38 -28.70
CA ASN A 5 3.62 -11.46 -29.38
C ASN A 5 3.00 -12.85 -29.14
N ILE A 6 2.22 -13.03 -28.08
CA ILE A 6 1.52 -14.29 -27.77
C ILE A 6 0.02 -14.23 -28.11
N GLY A 7 -0.39 -13.24 -28.92
CA GLY A 7 -1.71 -13.22 -29.56
C GLY A 7 -2.77 -12.42 -28.82
N PHE A 8 -2.42 -11.63 -27.78
CA PHE A 8 -3.38 -10.73 -27.15
C PHE A 8 -3.48 -9.39 -27.90
N ASP A 9 -4.67 -8.90 -28.08
CA ASP A 9 -4.88 -7.49 -28.42
C ASP A 9 -4.73 -6.65 -27.14
N VAL A 10 -3.77 -5.73 -27.13
CA VAL A 10 -3.37 -5.00 -25.93
C VAL A 10 -3.55 -3.50 -26.13
N LEU A 11 -4.45 -2.92 -25.35
CA LEU A 11 -4.60 -1.49 -25.20
C LEU A 11 -3.87 -1.03 -23.93
N SER A 12 -3.02 -0.01 -24.03
CA SER A 12 -2.42 0.65 -22.89
C SER A 12 -3.26 1.87 -22.55
N VAL A 13 -3.67 1.96 -21.29
CA VAL A 13 -4.43 3.11 -20.77
C VAL A 13 -3.60 3.76 -19.67
N GLU A 14 -3.25 5.01 -19.89
CA GLU A 14 -2.68 5.89 -18.88
C GLU A 14 -3.69 7.00 -18.61
N SER A 15 -3.90 7.37 -17.37
CA SER A 15 -4.89 8.37 -17.01
C SER A 15 -4.51 9.09 -15.72
N ASP A 16 -4.55 10.40 -15.77
CA ASP A 16 -4.27 11.28 -14.64
C ASP A 16 -5.53 11.60 -13.81
N THR A 17 -6.72 11.28 -14.35
CA THR A 17 -7.98 11.54 -13.65
C THR A 17 -8.91 10.32 -13.64
N LYS A 18 -9.78 10.26 -12.62
CA LYS A 18 -10.81 9.22 -12.54
C LYS A 18 -11.73 9.20 -13.77
N ALA A 19 -12.16 10.37 -14.23
CA ALA A 19 -13.09 10.47 -15.35
C ALA A 19 -12.46 9.93 -16.63
N GLU A 20 -11.21 10.26 -16.91
CA GLU A 20 -10.46 9.73 -18.05
C GLU A 20 -10.27 8.23 -17.96
N ALA A 21 -9.88 7.72 -16.76
CA ALA A 21 -9.72 6.28 -16.53
C ALA A 21 -11.02 5.51 -16.82
N VAL A 22 -12.14 5.98 -16.26
CA VAL A 22 -13.46 5.36 -16.47
C VAL A 22 -13.84 5.39 -17.95
N LEU A 23 -13.76 6.57 -18.58
CA LEU A 23 -14.11 6.71 -20.00
C LEU A 23 -13.23 5.87 -20.94
N ALA A 24 -11.94 5.78 -20.64
CA ALA A 24 -11.01 4.98 -21.45
C ALA A 24 -11.33 3.48 -21.33
N VAL A 25 -11.62 3.02 -20.12
CA VAL A 25 -11.94 1.61 -19.87
C VAL A 25 -13.32 1.25 -20.43
N GLU A 26 -14.34 2.09 -20.25
CA GLU A 26 -15.69 1.86 -20.79
C GLU A 26 -15.69 1.79 -22.34
N LYS A 27 -14.93 2.68 -22.99
CA LYS A 27 -14.83 2.72 -24.45
C LYS A 27 -14.00 1.58 -25.04
N ALA A 28 -13.14 0.98 -24.26
CA ALA A 28 -12.18 0.00 -24.75
C ALA A 28 -12.76 -1.39 -25.01
N ASN A 29 -13.95 -1.70 -24.48
CA ASN A 29 -14.60 -3.02 -24.59
C ASN A 29 -13.63 -4.19 -24.34
N ILE A 30 -12.91 -4.10 -23.21
CA ILE A 30 -11.85 -5.06 -22.85
C ILE A 30 -12.43 -6.27 -22.12
N GLY A 31 -11.89 -7.46 -22.37
CA GLY A 31 -12.28 -8.69 -21.69
C GLY A 31 -11.52 -8.93 -20.38
N PHE A 32 -10.37 -8.26 -20.17
CA PHE A 32 -9.55 -8.38 -18.96
C PHE A 32 -8.63 -7.18 -18.81
N ALA A 33 -8.44 -6.71 -17.58
CA ALA A 33 -7.52 -5.64 -17.26
C ALA A 33 -6.31 -6.15 -16.48
N LEU A 34 -5.10 -5.95 -17.01
CA LEU A 34 -3.86 -6.11 -16.27
C LEU A 34 -3.62 -4.83 -15.45
N ASN A 35 -4.08 -4.83 -14.22
CA ASN A 35 -4.07 -3.64 -13.37
C ASN A 35 -2.72 -3.45 -12.66
N TYR A 36 -2.02 -2.38 -13.02
CA TYR A 36 -0.79 -1.91 -12.34
C TYR A 36 -1.00 -0.62 -11.55
N SER A 37 -2.21 -0.06 -11.57
CA SER A 37 -2.52 1.18 -10.86
C SER A 37 -2.89 0.90 -9.41
N GLU A 38 -2.31 1.65 -8.49
CA GLU A 38 -2.69 1.61 -7.08
C GLU A 38 -3.86 2.57 -6.81
N GLU A 39 -3.70 3.87 -7.06
CA GLU A 39 -4.74 4.87 -6.82
C GLU A 39 -4.90 5.80 -8.04
N ILE A 40 -6.08 6.38 -8.18
CA ILE A 40 -6.35 7.40 -9.19
C ILE A 40 -5.99 8.75 -8.59
N PHE A 41 -5.00 9.40 -9.16
CA PHE A 41 -4.47 10.67 -8.71
C PHE A 41 -5.56 11.75 -8.61
N GLY A 42 -5.43 12.61 -7.60
CA GLY A 42 -6.32 13.76 -7.42
C GLY A 42 -7.74 13.44 -6.98
N SER A 43 -8.07 12.17 -6.73
CA SER A 43 -9.38 11.82 -6.17
C SER A 43 -9.43 12.08 -4.66
N SER A 44 -10.52 12.74 -4.21
CA SER A 44 -10.83 12.91 -2.79
C SER A 44 -12.31 12.56 -2.59
N PRO A 45 -12.65 11.50 -1.87
CA PRO A 45 -11.75 10.49 -1.27
C PRO A 45 -10.93 9.69 -2.31
N LYS A 46 -9.86 9.03 -1.86
CA LYS A 46 -9.02 8.18 -2.71
C LYS A 46 -9.83 7.07 -3.38
N ILE A 47 -9.65 6.95 -4.70
CA ILE A 47 -10.29 5.93 -5.51
C ILE A 47 -9.21 5.06 -6.12
N TYR A 48 -9.45 3.77 -6.09
CA TYR A 48 -8.55 2.76 -6.65
C TYR A 48 -9.09 2.26 -7.99
N MET A 49 -8.21 1.93 -8.92
CA MET A 49 -8.62 1.40 -10.22
C MET A 49 -9.46 0.12 -10.07
N ALA A 50 -9.16 -0.70 -9.05
CA ALA A 50 -9.98 -1.87 -8.73
C ALA A 50 -11.47 -1.53 -8.52
N GLU A 51 -11.78 -0.37 -7.89
CA GLU A 51 -13.17 0.07 -7.72
C GLU A 51 -13.88 0.36 -9.05
N VAL A 52 -13.15 0.94 -9.99
CA VAL A 52 -13.68 1.24 -11.33
C VAL A 52 -13.92 -0.05 -12.10
N LEU A 53 -12.95 -0.96 -12.09
CA LEU A 53 -13.04 -2.23 -12.81
C LEU A 53 -14.15 -3.12 -12.24
N GLU A 54 -14.32 -3.16 -10.91
CA GLU A 54 -15.45 -3.87 -10.27
C GLU A 54 -16.81 -3.29 -10.66
N LYS A 55 -16.94 -1.95 -10.70
CA LYS A 55 -18.19 -1.30 -11.11
C LYS A 55 -18.56 -1.55 -12.59
N LEU A 56 -17.58 -1.75 -13.43
CA LEU A 56 -17.74 -2.04 -14.84
C LEU A 56 -17.82 -3.55 -15.14
N ASP A 57 -17.79 -4.39 -14.12
CA ASP A 57 -17.78 -5.87 -14.22
C ASP A 57 -16.66 -6.40 -15.14
N ILE A 58 -15.49 -5.76 -15.09
CA ILE A 58 -14.33 -6.15 -15.89
C ILE A 58 -13.40 -7.00 -15.03
N PRO A 59 -13.11 -8.25 -15.41
CA PRO A 59 -12.12 -9.08 -14.73
C PRO A 59 -10.73 -8.42 -14.78
N PHE A 60 -9.99 -8.47 -13.67
CA PHE A 60 -8.69 -7.83 -13.59
C PHE A 60 -7.69 -8.59 -12.71
N SER A 61 -6.40 -8.30 -12.90
CA SER A 61 -5.33 -8.79 -12.04
C SER A 61 -5.22 -7.94 -10.77
N GLY A 62 -4.83 -8.58 -9.67
CA GLY A 62 -4.64 -7.93 -8.37
C GLY A 62 -5.79 -8.21 -7.42
N CYS A 63 -5.79 -7.51 -6.30
CA CYS A 63 -6.79 -7.70 -5.26
C CYS A 63 -8.04 -6.82 -5.50
N SER A 64 -9.15 -7.21 -4.87
CA SER A 64 -10.38 -6.43 -4.89
C SER A 64 -10.20 -5.05 -4.26
N ASN A 65 -11.09 -4.10 -4.60
CA ASN A 65 -11.12 -2.77 -4.00
C ASN A 65 -11.19 -2.81 -2.45
N ALA A 66 -11.95 -3.74 -1.90
CA ALA A 66 -12.04 -3.90 -0.45
C ALA A 66 -10.69 -4.29 0.17
N VAL A 67 -9.97 -5.20 -0.46
CA VAL A 67 -8.62 -5.60 -0.04
C VAL A 67 -7.63 -4.47 -0.28
N GLN A 68 -7.71 -3.76 -1.40
CA GLN A 68 -6.84 -2.61 -1.69
C GLN A 68 -6.96 -1.54 -0.60
N LYS A 69 -8.19 -1.18 -0.21
CA LYS A 69 -8.44 -0.22 0.89
C LYS A 69 -7.93 -0.71 2.25
N LEU A 70 -7.92 -2.01 2.47
CA LEU A 70 -7.37 -2.59 3.69
C LEU A 70 -5.85 -2.53 3.72
N ILE A 71 -5.19 -2.99 2.65
CA ILE A 71 -3.73 -3.16 2.63
C ILE A 71 -2.97 -1.84 2.59
N ILE A 72 -3.60 -0.76 2.11
CA ILE A 72 -2.95 0.55 2.10
C ILE A 72 -2.73 1.07 3.52
N ASP A 73 -3.63 0.81 4.44
CA ASP A 73 -3.48 1.10 5.87
C ASP A 73 -2.75 -0.07 6.54
N LYS A 74 -1.43 0.06 6.68
CA LYS A 74 -0.58 -1.00 7.26
C LYS A 74 -0.98 -1.38 8.67
N GLY A 75 -1.50 -0.45 9.47
CA GLY A 75 -1.97 -0.73 10.82
C GLY A 75 -3.20 -1.63 10.80
N LYS A 76 -4.19 -1.32 9.98
CA LYS A 76 -5.39 -2.15 9.81
C LYS A 76 -5.06 -3.51 9.20
N MET A 77 -4.22 -3.53 8.19
CA MET A 77 -3.76 -4.79 7.58
C MET A 77 -3.12 -5.70 8.63
N LYS A 78 -2.20 -5.17 9.44
CA LYS A 78 -1.52 -5.94 10.49
C LYS A 78 -2.49 -6.43 11.56
N GLN A 79 -3.48 -5.62 11.93
CA GLN A 79 -4.52 -6.06 12.86
C GLN A 79 -5.30 -7.26 12.32
N VAL A 80 -5.70 -7.22 11.05
CA VAL A 80 -6.39 -8.35 10.39
C VAL A 80 -5.50 -9.59 10.35
N LEU A 81 -4.20 -9.44 10.09
CA LEU A 81 -3.26 -10.58 10.15
C LEU A 81 -3.22 -11.19 11.54
N LEU A 82 -3.15 -10.38 12.60
CA LEU A 82 -3.18 -10.85 13.98
C LEU A 82 -4.49 -11.59 14.30
N ASP A 83 -5.62 -11.01 13.93
CA ASP A 83 -6.96 -11.60 14.16
C ASP A 83 -7.10 -12.97 13.45
N LYS A 84 -6.47 -13.09 12.28
CA LYS A 84 -6.41 -14.34 11.50
C LYS A 84 -5.27 -15.28 11.94
N LYS A 85 -4.52 -14.93 12.98
CA LYS A 85 -3.36 -15.69 13.48
C LYS A 85 -2.25 -15.89 12.41
N VAL A 86 -2.15 -14.98 11.47
CA VAL A 86 -1.05 -14.94 10.50
C VAL A 86 0.14 -14.23 11.14
N PRO A 87 1.33 -14.83 11.17
CA PRO A 87 2.51 -14.20 11.75
C PRO A 87 2.80 -12.85 11.13
N THR A 88 2.94 -11.83 11.97
CA THR A 88 3.39 -10.49 11.57
C THR A 88 4.26 -9.90 12.67
N LEU A 89 5.13 -8.95 12.32
CA LEU A 89 5.93 -8.24 13.32
C LEU A 89 5.02 -7.49 14.29
N PRO A 90 5.37 -7.40 15.58
CA PRO A 90 4.71 -6.50 16.50
C PRO A 90 4.84 -5.07 15.97
N PHE A 91 3.86 -4.22 16.28
CA PHE A 91 3.85 -2.86 15.77
C PHE A 91 3.14 -1.90 16.73
N GLN A 92 3.43 -0.64 16.55
CA GLN A 92 2.72 0.46 17.19
C GLN A 92 2.35 1.50 16.14
N VAL A 93 1.18 2.11 16.27
CA VAL A 93 0.77 3.28 15.47
C VAL A 93 0.86 4.50 16.35
N ILE A 94 1.72 5.44 15.98
CA ILE A 94 1.95 6.70 16.70
C ILE A 94 1.29 7.86 15.92
N ARG A 95 0.55 8.70 16.64
CA ARG A 95 -0.19 9.87 16.11
C ARG A 95 0.32 11.21 16.61
N SER A 96 1.19 11.20 17.61
CA SER A 96 1.86 12.39 18.16
C SER A 96 3.32 12.10 18.40
N SER A 97 4.20 13.07 18.16
CA SER A 97 5.64 12.95 18.43
C SER A 97 5.99 12.78 19.91
N ASP A 98 5.03 13.06 20.81
CA ASP A 98 5.20 12.92 22.26
C ASP A 98 4.88 11.51 22.77
N GLU A 99 4.30 10.67 21.92
CA GLU A 99 4.05 9.28 22.26
C GLU A 99 5.35 8.49 22.37
N LYS A 100 5.45 7.71 23.44
CA LYS A 100 6.63 6.86 23.69
C LYS A 100 6.48 5.51 22.97
N LEU A 101 7.63 4.91 22.72
CA LEU A 101 7.68 3.54 22.20
C LEU A 101 7.07 2.56 23.21
N ASP A 102 6.21 1.65 22.71
CA ASP A 102 5.69 0.55 23.53
C ASP A 102 6.88 -0.26 24.09
N PRO A 103 6.95 -0.53 25.40
CA PRO A 103 8.03 -1.31 26.01
C PRO A 103 8.21 -2.72 25.43
N LYS A 104 7.22 -3.24 24.70
CA LYS A 104 7.31 -4.50 23.98
C LYS A 104 8.15 -4.41 22.70
N LEU A 105 8.33 -3.21 22.17
CA LEU A 105 9.20 -2.94 21.03
C LEU A 105 10.59 -2.53 21.57
N ARG A 106 11.63 -2.95 20.85
CA ARG A 106 13.01 -2.62 21.20
C ARG A 106 13.72 -2.02 20.00
N PHE A 107 14.57 -1.03 20.25
CA PHE A 107 15.45 -0.49 19.23
C PHE A 107 16.45 -1.54 18.70
N PRO A 108 16.85 -1.46 17.40
CA PRO A 108 16.39 -0.50 16.42
C PRO A 108 14.99 -0.81 15.92
N VAL A 109 14.22 0.26 15.66
CA VAL A 109 12.90 0.15 15.02
C VAL A 109 12.88 0.94 13.71
N ILE A 110 11.97 0.58 12.82
CA ILE A 110 11.74 1.33 11.59
C ILE A 110 10.42 2.11 11.68
N VAL A 111 10.44 3.36 11.27
CA VAL A 111 9.31 4.30 11.29
C VAL A 111 8.86 4.57 9.86
N LYS A 112 7.60 4.30 9.56
CA LYS A 112 7.02 4.36 8.20
C LYS A 112 5.72 5.16 8.20
N PRO A 113 5.37 5.88 7.12
CA PRO A 113 4.00 6.38 6.95
C PRO A 113 3.01 5.21 6.90
N ILE A 114 1.85 5.37 7.57
CA ILE A 114 0.89 4.26 7.70
C ILE A 114 0.24 3.88 6.36
N ALA A 115 0.00 4.86 5.48
CA ALA A 115 -0.81 4.67 4.28
C ALA A 115 -0.08 5.07 2.98
N ARG A 116 1.23 4.79 2.89
CA ARG A 116 2.04 5.01 1.69
C ARG A 116 2.61 3.71 1.16
N GLY A 117 2.48 3.51 -0.17
CA GLY A 117 3.11 2.41 -0.91
C GLY A 117 4.51 2.78 -1.43
N SER A 118 5.13 1.85 -2.15
CA SER A 118 6.36 2.07 -2.95
C SER A 118 7.51 2.74 -2.18
N SER A 119 7.66 2.41 -0.89
CA SER A 119 8.68 2.98 0.00
C SER A 119 8.64 4.51 0.17
N ALA A 120 7.53 5.16 -0.17
CA ALA A 120 7.39 6.60 0.01
C ALA A 120 7.56 6.98 1.49
N GLY A 121 8.42 7.95 1.76
CA GLY A 121 8.74 8.41 3.11
C GLY A 121 9.71 7.50 3.89
N ILE A 122 10.24 6.44 3.28
CA ILE A 122 11.25 5.58 3.89
C ILE A 122 12.63 5.97 3.37
N THR A 123 13.54 6.26 4.29
CA THR A 123 14.94 6.62 4.03
C THR A 123 15.84 5.91 5.04
N ASN A 124 17.14 6.10 4.94
CA ASN A 124 18.09 5.59 5.95
C ASN A 124 17.81 6.15 7.35
N LYS A 125 17.16 7.33 7.46
CA LYS A 125 16.74 7.92 8.74
C LYS A 125 15.50 7.26 9.34
N SER A 126 14.80 6.43 8.57
CA SER A 126 13.61 5.72 9.06
C SER A 126 13.95 4.61 10.06
N VAL A 127 15.19 4.12 10.07
CA VAL A 127 15.69 3.21 11.11
C VAL A 127 16.25 4.05 12.24
N VAL A 128 15.65 3.92 13.43
CA VAL A 128 15.96 4.74 14.60
C VAL A 128 16.42 3.86 15.77
N HIS A 129 17.27 4.41 16.60
CA HIS A 129 17.99 3.64 17.62
C HIS A 129 17.72 4.12 19.05
N ASP A 130 17.01 5.22 19.23
CA ASP A 130 16.69 5.85 20.51
C ASP A 130 15.41 6.68 20.44
N ASP A 131 14.91 7.11 21.60
CA ASP A 131 13.66 7.89 21.72
C ASP A 131 13.72 9.25 21.01
N ARG A 132 14.90 9.89 20.96
CA ARG A 132 15.05 11.18 20.29
C ARG A 132 14.88 11.04 18.79
N THR A 133 15.62 10.13 18.18
CA THR A 133 15.53 9.87 16.74
C THR A 133 14.15 9.32 16.34
N LEU A 134 13.48 8.57 17.23
CA LEU A 134 12.09 8.15 17.07
C LEU A 134 11.16 9.38 16.98
N SER A 135 11.21 10.28 17.96
CA SER A 135 10.38 11.49 17.99
C SER A 135 10.60 12.36 16.75
N ASP A 136 11.87 12.58 16.37
CA ASP A 136 12.23 13.35 15.18
C ASP A 136 11.64 12.72 13.90
N GLN A 137 11.74 11.40 13.76
CA GLN A 137 11.22 10.69 12.56
C GLN A 137 9.69 10.63 12.55
N VAL A 138 9.03 10.42 13.69
CA VAL A 138 7.56 10.49 13.80
C VAL A 138 7.09 11.89 13.42
N LYS A 139 7.72 12.94 13.95
CA LYS A 139 7.39 14.32 13.60
C LYS A 139 7.53 14.57 12.11
N PHE A 140 8.61 14.12 11.49
CA PHE A 140 8.80 14.22 10.03
C PHE A 140 7.64 13.59 9.25
N ILE A 141 7.17 12.39 9.66
CA ILE A 141 6.04 11.72 8.99
C ILE A 141 4.75 12.51 9.17
N LEU A 142 4.44 12.93 10.39
CA LEU A 142 3.25 13.72 10.69
C LEU A 142 3.21 15.02 9.90
N ASP A 143 4.31 15.76 9.86
CA ASP A 143 4.40 17.06 9.20
C ASP A 143 4.40 16.95 7.67
N THR A 144 5.06 15.91 7.12
CA THR A 144 5.24 15.77 5.67
C THR A 144 4.04 15.12 4.99
N PHE A 145 3.44 14.11 5.62
CA PHE A 145 2.41 13.28 5.02
C PHE A 145 1.03 13.49 5.62
N ALA A 146 0.91 14.19 6.74
CA ALA A 146 -0.32 14.36 7.52
C ALA A 146 -0.96 13.00 7.87
N GLU A 147 -0.14 11.98 8.14
CA GLU A 147 -0.53 10.59 8.42
C GLU A 147 0.14 10.10 9.70
N PRO A 148 -0.47 9.17 10.44
CA PRO A 148 0.20 8.48 11.54
C PRO A 148 1.47 7.74 11.08
N ALA A 149 2.39 7.55 12.01
CA ALA A 149 3.56 6.72 11.81
C ALA A 149 3.30 5.28 12.30
N LEU A 150 3.69 4.30 11.50
CA LEU A 150 3.78 2.90 11.91
C LEU A 150 5.20 2.59 12.34
N ILE A 151 5.36 2.00 13.52
CA ILE A 151 6.64 1.59 14.09
C ILE A 151 6.68 0.06 14.19
N GLU A 152 7.77 -0.54 13.73
CA GLU A 152 8.02 -1.97 13.78
C GLU A 152 9.49 -2.24 14.15
N PRO A 153 9.84 -3.40 14.72
CA PRO A 153 11.24 -3.79 14.84
C PRO A 153 11.93 -3.75 13.48
N PHE A 154 13.11 -3.17 13.42
CA PHE A 154 13.94 -3.28 12.22
C PHE A 154 14.60 -4.66 12.18
N ILE A 155 14.32 -5.41 11.11
CA ILE A 155 14.91 -6.72 10.89
C ILE A 155 16.02 -6.58 9.85
N GLU A 156 17.24 -6.81 10.28
CA GLU A 156 18.38 -6.88 9.37
C GLU A 156 18.39 -8.20 8.62
N GLY A 157 18.52 -8.16 7.29
CA GLY A 157 18.54 -9.36 6.49
C GLY A 157 18.15 -9.14 5.04
N ARG A 158 17.95 -10.23 4.33
CA ARG A 158 17.48 -10.19 2.94
C ARG A 158 15.95 -10.08 2.90
N GLU A 159 15.45 -9.20 2.03
CA GLU A 159 14.04 -9.10 1.73
C GLU A 159 13.66 -10.00 0.56
N PHE A 160 12.47 -10.59 0.64
CA PHE A 160 11.91 -11.42 -0.41
C PHE A 160 10.47 -10.99 -0.72
N SER A 161 10.15 -10.95 -2.00
CA SER A 161 8.77 -10.85 -2.47
C SER A 161 8.30 -12.20 -2.95
N VAL A 162 7.14 -12.63 -2.49
CA VAL A 162 6.51 -13.88 -2.92
C VAL A 162 5.27 -13.53 -3.73
N GLY A 163 5.34 -13.76 -5.04
CA GLY A 163 4.19 -13.62 -5.91
C GLY A 163 3.21 -14.77 -5.74
N MET A 164 1.93 -14.46 -5.67
CA MET A 164 0.86 -15.46 -5.67
C MET A 164 -0.06 -15.22 -6.86
N LEU A 165 -0.42 -16.31 -7.53
CA LEU A 165 -1.34 -16.29 -8.67
C LEU A 165 -2.46 -17.29 -8.43
N GLY A 166 -3.69 -16.88 -8.69
CA GLY A 166 -4.90 -17.67 -8.55
C GLY A 166 -5.81 -17.13 -7.44
N ASN A 167 -7.01 -17.67 -7.43
CA ASN A 167 -8.00 -17.42 -6.39
C ASN A 167 -7.99 -18.58 -5.40
N PRO A 168 -8.38 -18.37 -4.13
CA PRO A 168 -8.58 -19.47 -3.22
C PRO A 168 -9.62 -20.44 -3.78
N PRO A 169 -9.47 -21.74 -3.52
CA PRO A 169 -10.43 -22.76 -3.92
C PRO A 169 -11.79 -22.57 -3.24
#